data_31b5b7d08b1eb70ab91e5f62024a037c
#
_entry.id   31b5b7d08b1eb70ab91e5f62024a037c
#
_cell.length_a   1.000
_cell.length_b   1.000
_cell.length_c   1.000
_cell.angle_alpha   90.00
_cell.angle_beta   90.00
_cell.angle_gamma   90.00
#
_symmetry.space_group_name_H-M   'P 1'
#
loop_
_entity.id
_entity.type
_entity.pdbx_description
1 polymer ?
#
loop_
_entity_poly.entity_id
_entity_poly.type
_entity_poly.pdbx_seq_one_letter_code
_entity_poly.pdbx_strand_id
1 'polypeptide(L)'
;LENPATYLEFSTSTLSETDFISEVIRRTGCGLLLDVNNAYVSCINHHREPGAYIRALPLDRAEQIHLGGFASQADANGDPLLIAHPLRKTCGHSIPKYLSKWGRLPR
;
A
#
# COMPACT_ATOMS: atom_id res chain seq x y z
N LEU A 1 -1.52 7.24 -11.21
CA LEU A 1 -0.44 7.09 -10.23
C LEU A 1 -0.81 6.00 -9.23
N GLU A 2 0.09 5.09 -8.99
CA GLU A 2 -0.08 3.98 -8.04
C GLU A 2 0.79 4.20 -6.79
N ASN A 3 0.26 3.89 -5.61
CA ASN A 3 1.08 3.85 -4.41
C ASN A 3 2.01 2.62 -4.46
N PRO A 4 3.33 2.82 -4.27
CA PRO A 4 4.31 1.74 -4.40
C PRO A 4 4.38 0.85 -3.16
N ALA A 5 4.93 -0.35 -3.33
CA ALA A 5 5.48 -1.11 -2.20
C ALA A 5 6.88 -0.59 -1.90
N THR A 6 7.15 -0.24 -0.66
CA THR A 6 8.43 0.32 -0.25
C THR A 6 9.12 -0.56 0.79
N TYR A 7 10.43 -0.66 0.68
CA TYR A 7 11.28 -1.48 1.52
C TYR A 7 12.35 -0.66 2.27
N LEU A 8 12.58 0.57 1.80
CA LEU A 8 13.55 1.51 2.38
C LEU A 8 12.88 2.85 2.60
N GLU A 9 13.29 3.54 3.64
CA GLU A 9 12.96 4.94 3.91
C GLU A 9 14.25 5.76 4.01
N PHE A 10 14.17 7.00 3.53
CA PHE A 10 15.30 7.93 3.59
C PHE A 10 15.05 8.95 4.70
N SER A 11 16.00 9.07 5.64
CA SER A 11 15.92 10.06 6.73
C SER A 11 15.92 11.51 6.24
N THR A 12 16.36 11.74 5.02
CA THR A 12 16.38 13.06 4.37
C THR A 12 15.06 13.44 3.70
N SER A 13 14.10 12.53 3.65
CA SER A 13 12.79 12.82 3.07
C SER A 13 12.03 13.80 3.96
N THR A 14 11.57 14.92 3.37
CA THR A 14 10.83 15.97 4.06
C THR A 14 9.33 15.89 3.87
N LEU A 15 8.87 15.08 2.94
CA LEU A 15 7.47 14.90 2.58
C LEU A 15 7.08 13.44 2.79
N SER A 16 5.92 13.19 3.41
CA SER A 16 5.40 11.83 3.52
C SER A 16 5.00 11.30 2.14
N GLU A 17 5.00 9.98 1.99
CA GLU A 17 4.60 9.35 0.72
C GLU A 17 3.16 9.70 0.34
N THR A 18 2.24 9.71 1.29
CA THR A 18 0.84 10.06 1.04
C THR A 18 0.68 11.51 0.63
N ASP A 19 1.45 12.43 1.24
CA ASP A 19 1.47 13.84 0.84
C ASP A 19 2.08 14.02 -0.55
N PHE A 20 3.14 13.28 -0.86
CA PHE A 20 3.74 13.28 -2.19
C PHE A 20 2.76 12.81 -3.26
N ILE A 21 2.08 11.70 -3.04
CA ILE A 21 1.06 11.17 -3.96
C ILE A 21 -0.07 12.18 -4.15
N SER A 22 -0.57 12.76 -3.07
CA SER A 22 -1.63 13.77 -3.13
C SER A 22 -1.20 14.99 -3.94
N GLU A 23 0.03 15.46 -3.76
CA GLU A 23 0.56 16.62 -4.47
C GLU A 23 0.75 16.34 -5.96
N VAL A 24 1.25 15.16 -6.34
CA VAL A 24 1.37 14.77 -7.75
C VAL A 24 0.00 14.71 -8.42
N ILE A 25 -0.99 14.10 -7.78
CA ILE A 25 -2.35 14.03 -8.30
C ILE A 25 -2.96 15.42 -8.46
N ARG A 26 -2.76 16.30 -7.47
CA ARG A 26 -3.25 17.68 -7.52
C ARG A 26 -2.64 18.45 -8.69
N ARG A 27 -1.35 18.31 -8.93
CA ARG A 27 -0.64 19.04 -9.99
C ARG A 27 -0.90 18.50 -11.39
N THR A 28 -1.06 17.20 -11.53
CA THR A 28 -1.18 16.55 -12.85
C THR A 28 -2.63 16.29 -13.25
N GLY A 29 -3.56 16.25 -12.29
CA GLY A 29 -4.94 15.84 -12.53
C GLY A 29 -5.12 14.35 -12.80
N CYS A 30 -4.07 13.52 -12.66
CA CYS A 30 -4.19 12.08 -12.85
C CYS A 30 -5.02 11.42 -11.74
N GLY A 31 -5.59 10.25 -12.01
CA GLY A 31 -6.28 9.45 -11.01
C GLY A 31 -5.31 8.64 -10.14
N LEU A 32 -5.85 8.05 -9.09
CA LEU A 32 -5.13 7.13 -8.21
C LEU A 32 -5.49 5.69 -8.56
N LEU A 33 -4.48 4.84 -8.73
CA LEU A 33 -4.61 3.40 -8.65
C LEU A 33 -4.24 3.03 -7.21
N LEU A 34 -5.23 2.63 -6.42
CA LEU A 34 -5.01 2.21 -5.04
C LEU A 34 -4.59 0.75 -5.01
N ASP A 35 -3.33 0.48 -4.71
CA ASP A 35 -2.86 -0.87 -4.43
C ASP A 35 -2.86 -1.12 -2.92
N VAL A 36 -3.86 -1.86 -2.48
CA VAL A 36 -4.07 -2.17 -1.06
C VAL A 36 -2.95 -3.05 -0.52
N ASN A 37 -2.44 -3.96 -1.35
CA ASN A 37 -1.35 -4.83 -0.96
C ASN A 37 -0.05 -4.05 -0.77
N ASN A 38 0.26 -3.15 -1.68
CA ASN A 38 1.44 -2.29 -1.57
C ASN A 38 1.39 -1.43 -0.30
N ALA A 39 0.21 -0.88 0.02
CA ALA A 39 0.00 -0.14 1.26
C ALA A 39 0.27 -1.00 2.50
N TYR A 40 -0.25 -2.22 2.52
CA TYR A 40 -0.04 -3.15 3.62
C TYR A 40 1.43 -3.53 3.78
N VAL A 41 2.07 -3.97 2.70
CA VAL A 41 3.50 -4.37 2.70
C VAL A 41 4.38 -3.22 3.19
N SER A 42 4.20 -2.03 2.64
CA SER A 42 5.00 -0.86 3.03
C SER A 42 4.81 -0.51 4.50
N CYS A 43 3.57 -0.47 4.98
CA CYS A 43 3.29 -0.10 6.35
C CYS A 43 3.82 -1.10 7.36
N ILE A 44 3.68 -2.41 7.09
CA ILE A 44 4.24 -3.44 7.97
C ILE A 44 5.77 -3.35 8.01
N ASN A 45 6.43 -3.18 6.86
CA ASN A 45 7.88 -3.06 6.80
C ASN A 45 8.42 -1.81 7.53
N HIS A 46 7.64 -0.72 7.55
CA HIS A 46 8.03 0.53 8.19
C HIS A 46 7.35 0.76 9.56
N HIS A 47 6.73 -0.27 10.13
CA HIS A 47 6.05 -0.20 11.45
C HIS A 47 4.97 0.89 11.52
N ARG A 48 4.17 1.03 10.45
CA ARG A 48 3.06 1.97 10.35
C ARG A 48 1.72 1.24 10.28
N GLU A 49 0.64 1.96 10.59
CA GLU A 49 -0.71 1.40 10.53
C GLU A 49 -1.28 1.55 9.12
N PRO A 50 -1.59 0.42 8.40
CA PRO A 50 -2.03 0.47 7.01
C PRO A 50 -3.32 1.25 6.77
N GLY A 51 -4.28 1.16 7.68
CA GLY A 51 -5.54 1.89 7.55
C GLY A 51 -5.35 3.40 7.59
N ALA A 52 -4.46 3.90 8.45
CA ALA A 52 -4.12 5.32 8.50
C ALA A 52 -3.46 5.79 7.20
N TYR A 53 -2.57 4.99 6.63
CA TYR A 53 -1.94 5.27 5.35
C TYR A 53 -2.99 5.40 4.23
N ILE A 54 -3.88 4.42 4.12
CA ILE A 54 -4.92 4.41 3.08
C ILE A 54 -5.86 5.61 3.25
N ARG A 55 -6.28 5.93 4.47
CA ARG A 55 -7.14 7.10 4.73
C ARG A 55 -6.47 8.43 4.40
N ALA A 56 -5.15 8.49 4.43
CA ALA A 56 -4.40 9.69 4.07
C ALA A 56 -4.22 9.88 2.55
N LEU A 57 -4.52 8.85 1.74
CA LEU A 57 -4.49 8.96 0.28
C LEU A 57 -5.70 9.73 -0.24
N PRO A 58 -5.62 10.36 -1.44
CA PRO A 58 -6.73 11.05 -2.05
C PRO A 58 -7.75 10.05 -2.65
N LEU A 59 -8.54 9.41 -1.79
CA LEU A 59 -9.44 8.32 -2.17
C LEU A 59 -10.57 8.75 -3.11
N ASP A 60 -10.95 10.02 -3.11
CA ASP A 60 -11.88 10.62 -4.06
C ASP A 60 -11.35 10.61 -5.50
N ARG A 61 -10.06 10.43 -5.67
CA ARG A 61 -9.41 10.34 -6.98
C ARG A 61 -9.07 8.89 -7.37
N ALA A 62 -9.47 7.91 -6.57
CA ALA A 62 -9.26 6.50 -6.87
C ALA A 62 -10.15 6.05 -8.03
N GLU A 63 -9.53 5.60 -9.11
CA GLU A 63 -10.20 5.09 -10.31
C GLU A 63 -10.11 3.57 -10.41
N GLN A 64 -9.12 2.98 -9.76
CA GLN A 64 -8.85 1.55 -9.82
C GLN A 64 -8.29 1.07 -8.49
N ILE A 65 -8.63 -0.17 -8.12
CA ILE A 65 -8.13 -0.83 -6.91
C ILE A 65 -7.45 -2.13 -7.31
N HIS A 66 -6.19 -2.29 -6.91
CA HIS A 66 -5.45 -3.54 -7.02
C HIS A 66 -5.41 -4.26 -5.69
N LEU A 67 -5.59 -5.57 -5.75
CA LEU A 67 -5.40 -6.49 -4.64
C LEU A 67 -4.32 -7.48 -5.03
N GLY A 68 -3.31 -7.60 -4.18
CA GLY A 68 -2.20 -8.52 -4.41
C GLY A 68 -1.98 -9.47 -3.24
N GLY A 69 -0.87 -10.15 -3.25
CA GLY A 69 -0.39 -10.97 -2.16
C GLY A 69 0.98 -10.48 -1.68
N PHE A 70 1.52 -11.18 -0.70
CA PHE A 70 2.88 -10.94 -0.24
C PHE A 70 3.52 -12.26 0.21
N ALA A 71 4.85 -12.27 0.21
CA ALA A 71 5.66 -13.31 0.83
C ALA A 71 6.45 -12.70 1.99
N SER A 72 6.69 -13.47 3.03
CA SER A 72 7.57 -13.08 4.12
C SER A 72 8.94 -13.71 3.93
N GLN A 73 9.99 -12.92 4.12
CA GLN A 73 11.36 -13.40 4.17
C GLN A 73 12.14 -12.62 5.23
N ALA A 74 13.32 -13.12 5.57
CA ALA A 74 14.19 -12.42 6.50
C ALA A 74 15.04 -11.38 5.76
N ASP A 75 15.24 -10.22 6.39
CA ASP A 75 16.19 -9.23 5.91
C ASP A 75 17.63 -9.62 6.29
N ALA A 76 18.60 -8.75 6.00
CA ALA A 76 20.00 -8.98 6.31
C ALA A 76 20.30 -9.17 7.81
N ASN A 77 19.44 -8.67 8.69
CA ASN A 77 19.53 -8.77 10.14
C ASN A 77 18.72 -9.95 10.72
N GLY A 78 18.00 -10.70 9.86
CA GLY A 78 17.13 -11.80 10.28
C GLY A 78 15.72 -11.33 10.69
N ASP A 79 15.39 -10.06 10.55
CA ASP A 79 14.07 -9.53 10.87
C ASP A 79 13.06 -9.81 9.74
N PRO A 80 11.76 -9.98 10.06
CA PRO A 80 10.75 -10.23 9.04
C PRO A 80 10.61 -9.05 8.07
N LEU A 81 10.63 -9.36 6.77
CA LEU A 81 10.40 -8.42 5.69
C LEU A 81 9.31 -8.95 4.77
N LEU A 82 8.30 -8.14 4.49
CA LEU A 82 7.26 -8.49 3.53
C LEU A 82 7.66 -8.02 2.13
N ILE A 83 7.47 -8.90 1.16
CA ILE A 83 7.73 -8.62 -0.26
C ILE A 83 6.41 -8.70 -1.01
N ALA A 84 6.06 -7.64 -1.72
CA ALA A 84 4.88 -7.60 -2.58
C ALA A 84 4.98 -8.64 -3.71
N HIS A 85 3.85 -9.24 -4.05
CA HIS A 85 3.84 -10.38 -4.94
C HIS A 85 2.46 -10.49 -5.61
N PRO A 86 2.38 -10.76 -6.90
CA PRO A 86 1.11 -10.94 -7.59
C PRO A 86 0.31 -12.11 -7.01
N LEU A 87 -1.00 -11.96 -6.91
CA LEU A 87 -1.87 -13.09 -6.58
C LEU A 87 -1.70 -14.17 -7.63
N ARG A 88 -1.34 -15.39 -7.20
CA ARG A 88 -1.44 -16.55 -8.08
C ARG A 88 -2.92 -16.87 -8.30
N LYS A 89 -3.30 -17.10 -9.54
CA LYS A 89 -4.68 -17.43 -9.94
C LYS A 89 -5.25 -18.73 -9.33
N THR A 90 -4.48 -19.42 -8.52
CA THR A 90 -4.81 -20.76 -8.00
C THR A 90 -5.48 -20.79 -6.63
N CYS A 91 -5.60 -19.65 -5.97
CA CYS A 91 -6.33 -19.60 -4.69
C CYS A 91 -7.70 -19.00 -4.93
N GLY A 92 -8.75 -19.81 -4.78
CA GLY A 92 -10.13 -19.36 -4.90
C GLY A 92 -10.41 -18.13 -4.06
N HIS A 93 -11.27 -17.31 -4.54
CA HIS A 93 -11.97 -16.10 -4.14
C HIS A 93 -11.91 -15.60 -2.68
N SER A 94 -10.92 -15.94 -1.87
CA SER A 94 -10.79 -15.38 -0.53
C SER A 94 -10.06 -14.04 -0.59
N ILE A 95 -10.80 -12.98 -0.36
CA ILE A 95 -10.23 -11.66 0.01
C ILE A 95 -9.21 -11.92 1.13
N PRO A 96 -7.96 -11.47 0.99
CA PRO A 96 -6.95 -11.66 2.03
C PRO A 96 -7.50 -11.24 3.39
N LYS A 97 -7.33 -12.09 4.42
CA LYS A 97 -7.91 -11.88 5.76
C LYS A 97 -7.62 -10.51 6.38
N TYR A 98 -6.52 -9.88 5.98
CA TYR A 98 -6.16 -8.55 6.48
C TYR A 98 -7.11 -7.44 5.97
N LEU A 99 -7.79 -7.63 4.84
CA LEU A 99 -8.76 -6.65 4.35
C LEU A 99 -10.04 -6.61 5.19
N SER A 100 -10.39 -7.70 5.85
CA SER A 100 -11.56 -7.75 6.73
C SER A 100 -11.41 -6.87 7.98
N LYS A 101 -10.18 -6.53 8.36
CA LYS A 101 -9.86 -5.68 9.51
C LYS A 101 -10.03 -4.18 9.24
N TRP A 102 -10.19 -3.78 7.99
CA TRP A 102 -10.17 -2.36 7.61
C TRP A 102 -11.54 -1.72 7.45
N GLY A 103 -12.60 -2.48 7.71
CA GLY A 103 -13.95 -1.98 7.51
C GLY A 103 -14.29 -1.73 6.05
N ARG A 104 -15.48 -1.20 5.81
CA ARG A 104 -15.88 -0.83 4.45
C ARG A 104 -15.09 0.40 4.00
N LEU A 105 -14.45 0.30 2.84
CA LEU A 105 -13.90 1.46 2.16
C LEU A 105 -15.03 2.49 1.96
N PRO A 106 -14.79 3.79 2.17
CA PRO A 106 -15.79 4.81 1.88
C PRO A 106 -16.18 4.72 0.41
N ARG A 107 -17.47 4.76 0.17
CA ARG A 107 -18.03 4.81 -1.20
C ARG A 107 -17.75 6.15 -1.83
#